data_df6e759f8a0272bfbd321bbd99962cfa
#
_entry.id   df6e759f8a0272bfbd321bbd99962cfa
#
_cell.length_a   1.000
_cell.length_b   1.000
_cell.length_c   1.000
_cell.angle_alpha   90.00
_cell.angle_beta   90.00
_cell.angle_gamma   90.00
#
_symmetry.space_group_name_H-M   'P 1'
#
loop_
_entity.id
_entity.type
_entity.pdbx_description
1 polymer ?
#
loop_
_entity_poly.entity_id
_entity_poly.type
_entity_poly.pdbx_seq_one_letter_code
_entity_poly.pdbx_strand_id
1 'polypeptide(L)'
;MKKIIKIIAGITAIILIGLLLFVANGLLGNPVSKALAKQSASKYIQQNYPNLDLKVERVNYSFKTGSYYALVKSQTSIDTHFDLDISMTGKILYDSYESHVLSGWNTWQRIDLEYRTMVDKVLNAPDFPYVSDIDFGSIKIKESDREIGPVRPVYGLVMEDLELDKNYDVKELAKTAGHITIYIQSQEVTIKKAIEILLDLKRIFDKEDIPFYAIDFILEKPRKDDGVPNEDREFIRVNDFLYSDIYEDGLEERFTKAFIELKEYYEKEDAKNK
;
A
#
# COMPACT_ATOMS: atom_id res chain seq x y z
N MET A 1 -38.23 -35.79 40.16
CA MET A 1 -37.05 -35.90 39.27
C MET A 1 -37.29 -35.41 37.84
N LYS A 2 -38.24 -36.00 37.03
CA LYS A 2 -38.46 -35.57 35.61
C LYS A 2 -38.80 -34.12 35.41
N LYS A 3 -39.50 -33.44 36.33
CA LYS A 3 -39.85 -32.01 36.24
C LYS A 3 -38.63 -31.08 36.47
N ILE A 4 -37.76 -31.43 37.39
CA ILE A 4 -36.52 -30.71 37.69
C ILE A 4 -35.57 -30.79 36.52
N ILE A 5 -35.38 -31.98 35.90
CA ILE A 5 -34.54 -32.19 34.74
C ILE A 5 -34.99 -31.31 33.55
N LYS A 6 -36.33 -31.20 33.32
CA LYS A 6 -36.87 -30.32 32.23
C LYS A 6 -36.55 -28.84 32.49
N ILE A 7 -36.64 -28.39 33.77
CA ILE A 7 -36.33 -27.00 34.14
C ILE A 7 -34.84 -26.75 33.93
N ILE A 8 -33.96 -27.64 34.38
CA ILE A 8 -32.51 -27.51 34.19
C ILE A 8 -32.18 -27.46 32.69
N ALA A 9 -32.74 -28.36 31.88
CA ALA A 9 -32.54 -28.38 30.42
C ALA A 9 -32.99 -27.08 29.77
N GLY A 10 -34.14 -26.50 30.20
CA GLY A 10 -34.61 -25.20 29.71
C GLY A 10 -33.67 -24.07 30.05
N ILE A 11 -33.19 -24.03 31.30
CA ILE A 11 -32.23 -22.98 31.73
C ILE A 11 -30.91 -23.14 30.94
N THR A 12 -30.39 -24.34 30.77
CA THR A 12 -29.18 -24.63 30.02
C THR A 12 -29.33 -24.17 28.54
N ALA A 13 -30.49 -24.47 27.92
CA ALA A 13 -30.76 -24.02 26.55
C ALA A 13 -30.75 -22.49 26.43
N ILE A 14 -31.37 -21.77 27.37
CA ILE A 14 -31.38 -20.30 27.41
C ILE A 14 -29.95 -19.71 27.53
N ILE A 15 -29.14 -20.32 28.43
CA ILE A 15 -27.73 -19.89 28.59
C ILE A 15 -26.94 -20.14 27.31
N LEU A 16 -27.08 -21.29 26.66
CA LEU A 16 -26.40 -21.59 25.40
C LEU A 16 -26.82 -20.67 24.28
N ILE A 17 -28.10 -20.35 24.14
CA ILE A 17 -28.59 -19.39 23.18
C ILE A 17 -28.03 -18.00 23.47
N GLY A 18 -28.02 -17.57 24.74
CA GLY A 18 -27.42 -16.29 25.14
C GLY A 18 -25.92 -16.21 24.81
N LEU A 19 -25.19 -17.29 25.06
CA LEU A 19 -23.77 -17.38 24.71
C LEU A 19 -23.53 -17.30 23.19
N LEU A 20 -24.35 -18.02 22.41
CA LEU A 20 -24.26 -17.98 20.94
C LEU A 20 -24.56 -16.57 20.41
N LEU A 21 -25.59 -15.89 20.94
CA LEU A 21 -25.92 -14.51 20.57
C LEU A 21 -24.79 -13.53 20.97
N PHE A 22 -24.18 -13.73 22.12
CA PHE A 22 -23.05 -12.92 22.58
C PHE A 22 -21.84 -13.08 21.65
N VAL A 23 -21.48 -14.31 21.31
CA VAL A 23 -20.38 -14.61 20.37
C VAL A 23 -20.70 -14.04 18.96
N ALA A 24 -21.92 -14.27 18.48
CA ALA A 24 -22.34 -13.75 17.19
C ALA A 24 -22.29 -12.20 17.15
N ASN A 25 -22.73 -11.53 18.21
CA ASN A 25 -22.62 -10.08 18.32
C ASN A 25 -21.17 -9.60 18.35
N GLY A 26 -20.26 -10.32 19.01
CA GLY A 26 -18.83 -10.01 19.05
C GLY A 26 -18.11 -10.20 17.70
N LEU A 27 -18.57 -11.14 16.86
CA LEU A 27 -17.96 -11.43 15.56
C LEU A 27 -18.59 -10.63 14.41
N LEU A 28 -19.90 -10.41 14.44
CA LEU A 28 -20.66 -9.84 13.34
C LEU A 28 -21.20 -8.42 13.61
N GLY A 29 -21.09 -7.95 14.86
CA GLY A 29 -21.81 -6.78 15.31
C GLY A 29 -23.32 -7.04 15.38
N ASN A 30 -24.11 -5.99 15.51
CA ASN A 30 -25.56 -6.10 15.51
C ASN A 30 -26.25 -4.96 14.75
N PRO A 31 -27.46 -5.17 14.22
CA PRO A 31 -28.18 -4.17 13.43
C PRO A 31 -28.49 -2.89 14.18
N VAL A 32 -28.76 -2.98 15.48
CA VAL A 32 -29.12 -1.80 16.32
C VAL A 32 -27.90 -0.88 16.46
N SER A 33 -26.74 -1.43 16.85
CA SER A 33 -25.50 -0.67 16.96
C SER A 33 -25.04 -0.14 15.60
N LYS A 34 -25.25 -0.88 14.50
CA LYS A 34 -24.99 -0.40 13.16
C LYS A 34 -25.83 0.82 12.78
N ALA A 35 -27.13 0.78 13.07
CA ALA A 35 -28.04 1.90 12.84
C ALA A 35 -27.66 3.12 13.70
N LEU A 36 -27.31 2.90 14.97
CA LEU A 36 -26.84 3.94 15.88
C LEU A 36 -25.52 4.55 15.37
N ALA A 37 -24.57 3.74 14.95
CA ALA A 37 -23.32 4.22 14.38
C ALA A 37 -23.55 5.08 13.12
N LYS A 38 -24.45 4.67 12.23
CA LYS A 38 -24.81 5.45 11.04
C LYS A 38 -25.44 6.81 11.41
N GLN A 39 -26.34 6.81 12.38
CA GLN A 39 -26.98 8.04 12.85
C GLN A 39 -25.95 8.97 13.50
N SER A 40 -25.07 8.43 14.34
CA SER A 40 -24.00 9.20 15.00
C SER A 40 -23.03 9.79 13.99
N ALA A 41 -22.60 9.02 12.99
CA ALA A 41 -21.75 9.50 11.89
C ALA A 41 -22.43 10.65 11.14
N SER A 42 -23.71 10.49 10.75
CA SER A 42 -24.45 11.53 10.03
C SER A 42 -24.60 12.82 10.84
N LYS A 43 -24.88 12.71 12.15
CA LYS A 43 -24.94 13.87 13.04
C LYS A 43 -23.57 14.52 13.21
N TYR A 44 -22.52 13.73 13.37
CA TYR A 44 -21.15 14.21 13.55
C TYR A 44 -20.69 15.04 12.35
N ILE A 45 -20.85 14.54 11.11
CA ILE A 45 -20.42 15.26 9.91
C ILE A 45 -21.20 16.58 9.73
N GLN A 46 -22.51 16.60 10.04
CA GLN A 46 -23.31 17.81 9.99
C GLN A 46 -22.85 18.87 11.02
N GLN A 47 -22.38 18.45 12.19
CA GLN A 47 -21.94 19.34 13.26
C GLN A 47 -20.52 19.84 13.08
N ASN A 48 -19.59 18.99 12.61
CA ASN A 48 -18.17 19.30 12.52
C ASN A 48 -17.74 19.80 11.13
N TYR A 49 -18.49 19.42 10.08
CA TYR A 49 -18.19 19.76 8.69
C TYR A 49 -19.40 20.35 7.95
N PRO A 50 -20.08 21.39 8.52
CA PRO A 50 -21.35 21.89 7.98
C PRO A 50 -21.22 22.51 6.57
N ASN A 51 -20.03 22.91 6.16
CA ASN A 51 -19.76 23.54 4.88
C ASN A 51 -19.29 22.54 3.80
N LEU A 52 -19.15 21.26 4.15
CA LEU A 52 -18.75 20.21 3.23
C LEU A 52 -19.97 19.37 2.83
N ASP A 53 -20.09 19.04 1.54
CA ASP A 53 -21.15 18.18 1.04
C ASP A 53 -20.80 16.70 1.30
N LEU A 54 -20.92 16.29 2.58
CA LEU A 54 -20.51 14.98 3.05
C LEU A 54 -21.69 14.05 3.25
N LYS A 55 -21.48 12.77 2.91
CA LYS A 55 -22.44 11.69 3.08
C LYS A 55 -21.79 10.45 3.67
N VAL A 56 -22.48 9.80 4.61
CA VAL A 56 -22.11 8.47 5.09
C VAL A 56 -22.48 7.45 4.03
N GLU A 57 -21.48 6.88 3.34
CA GLU A 57 -21.67 5.93 2.26
C GLU A 57 -22.01 4.53 2.81
N ARG A 58 -21.19 4.05 3.75
CA ARG A 58 -21.35 2.72 4.34
C ARG A 58 -20.88 2.70 5.79
N VAL A 59 -21.43 1.72 6.56
CA VAL A 59 -20.99 1.44 7.93
C VAL A 59 -20.74 -0.06 8.06
N ASN A 60 -19.51 -0.42 8.44
CA ASN A 60 -19.05 -1.79 8.60
C ASN A 60 -18.60 -2.04 10.03
N TYR A 61 -18.83 -3.26 10.52
CA TYR A 61 -18.32 -3.70 11.81
C TYR A 61 -16.94 -4.35 11.64
N SER A 62 -16.05 -4.09 12.58
CA SER A 62 -14.77 -4.76 12.71
C SER A 62 -14.70 -5.57 14.00
N PHE A 63 -14.63 -6.87 13.89
CA PHE A 63 -14.47 -7.75 15.07
C PHE A 63 -13.10 -7.57 15.75
N LYS A 64 -12.09 -7.08 15.02
CA LYS A 64 -10.74 -6.85 15.58
C LYS A 64 -10.72 -5.73 16.60
N THR A 65 -11.49 -4.67 16.35
CA THR A 65 -11.59 -3.49 17.23
C THR A 65 -12.84 -3.48 18.06
N GLY A 66 -13.85 -4.28 17.72
CA GLY A 66 -15.17 -4.25 18.37
C GLY A 66 -15.95 -2.98 18.10
N SER A 67 -15.65 -2.26 17.01
CA SER A 67 -16.23 -0.97 16.64
C SER A 67 -16.79 -0.96 15.22
N TYR A 68 -17.45 0.13 14.84
CA TYR A 68 -17.98 0.37 13.50
C TYR A 68 -17.14 1.43 12.78
N TYR A 69 -16.86 1.21 11.50
CA TYR A 69 -16.20 2.18 10.63
C TYR A 69 -17.23 2.72 9.64
N ALA A 70 -17.43 4.03 9.69
CA ALA A 70 -18.30 4.74 8.76
C ALA A 70 -17.45 5.45 7.70
N LEU A 71 -17.50 4.98 6.45
CA LEU A 71 -16.88 5.69 5.33
C LEU A 71 -17.74 6.91 4.99
N VAL A 72 -17.11 8.07 5.07
CA VAL A 72 -17.68 9.38 4.72
C VAL A 72 -17.04 9.84 3.41
N LYS A 73 -17.85 10.34 2.48
CA LYS A 73 -17.38 10.90 1.20
C LYS A 73 -18.07 12.20 0.88
N SER A 74 -17.35 13.11 0.25
CA SER A 74 -17.93 14.26 -0.43
C SER A 74 -18.66 13.82 -1.70
N GLN A 75 -19.72 14.55 -2.05
CA GLN A 75 -20.44 14.34 -3.31
C GLN A 75 -19.84 15.18 -4.45
N THR A 76 -18.98 16.13 -4.13
CA THR A 76 -18.38 17.08 -5.08
C THR A 76 -16.86 17.02 -5.16
N SER A 77 -16.20 16.42 -4.16
CA SER A 77 -14.74 16.27 -4.10
C SER A 77 -14.35 14.79 -4.20
N ILE A 78 -13.45 14.46 -5.12
CA ILE A 78 -12.93 13.11 -5.31
C ILE A 78 -11.97 12.71 -4.20
N ASP A 79 -11.18 13.65 -3.68
CA ASP A 79 -10.15 13.41 -2.68
C ASP A 79 -10.68 13.58 -1.24
N THR A 80 -11.91 14.10 -1.07
CA THR A 80 -12.51 14.27 0.25
C THR A 80 -13.29 13.02 0.66
N HIS A 81 -12.60 12.06 1.23
CA HIS A 81 -13.19 10.88 1.86
C HIS A 81 -12.36 10.46 3.09
N PHE A 82 -13.04 9.96 4.12
CA PHE A 82 -12.40 9.58 5.38
C PHE A 82 -13.27 8.61 6.17
N ASP A 83 -12.70 8.00 7.19
CA ASP A 83 -13.38 7.07 8.06
C ASP A 83 -13.61 7.67 9.46
N LEU A 84 -14.78 7.35 10.01
CA LEU A 84 -15.09 7.56 11.42
C LEU A 84 -15.09 6.22 12.13
N ASP A 85 -14.28 6.05 13.18
CA ASP A 85 -14.36 4.91 14.07
C ASP A 85 -15.40 5.19 15.18
N ILE A 86 -16.35 4.28 15.35
CA ILE A 86 -17.56 4.50 16.16
C ILE A 86 -17.77 3.28 17.06
N SER A 87 -17.90 3.51 18.36
CA SER A 87 -18.19 2.46 19.32
C SER A 87 -19.57 1.80 19.06
N MET A 88 -19.80 0.63 19.63
CA MET A 88 -21.11 -0.04 19.59
C MET A 88 -22.24 0.81 20.18
N THR A 89 -21.93 1.80 21.01
CA THR A 89 -22.89 2.72 21.63
C THR A 89 -23.06 4.03 20.84
N GLY A 90 -22.43 4.16 19.67
CA GLY A 90 -22.53 5.34 18.82
C GLY A 90 -21.60 6.49 19.19
N LYS A 91 -20.62 6.28 20.09
CA LYS A 91 -19.61 7.31 20.40
C LYS A 91 -18.57 7.34 19.28
N ILE A 92 -18.26 8.52 18.73
CA ILE A 92 -17.13 8.71 17.82
C ILE A 92 -15.84 8.52 18.61
N LEU A 93 -14.99 7.63 18.18
CA LEU A 93 -13.71 7.28 18.78
C LEU A 93 -12.54 7.96 18.05
N TYR A 94 -12.63 8.01 16.72
CA TYR A 94 -11.59 8.60 15.87
C TYR A 94 -12.22 9.15 14.58
N ASP A 95 -11.58 10.16 14.04
CA ASP A 95 -11.90 10.84 12.80
C ASP A 95 -10.61 10.99 11.99
N SER A 96 -10.57 10.41 10.80
CA SER A 96 -9.39 10.43 9.94
C SER A 96 -9.37 11.59 8.93
N TYR A 97 -10.23 12.59 9.07
CA TYR A 97 -10.29 13.72 8.13
C TYR A 97 -8.95 14.46 8.01
N GLU A 98 -8.32 14.78 9.14
CA GLU A 98 -7.02 15.47 9.14
C GLU A 98 -5.92 14.61 8.48
N SER A 99 -5.83 13.35 8.86
CA SER A 99 -4.78 12.44 8.38
C SER A 99 -4.96 11.95 6.95
N HIS A 100 -6.19 11.98 6.40
CA HIS A 100 -6.46 11.50 5.05
C HIS A 100 -6.73 12.64 4.05
N VAL A 101 -7.46 13.67 4.47
CA VAL A 101 -7.86 14.76 3.58
C VAL A 101 -6.89 15.93 3.68
N LEU A 102 -6.72 16.50 4.88
CA LEU A 102 -5.89 17.69 5.05
C LEU A 102 -4.40 17.43 4.87
N SER A 103 -3.94 16.20 5.14
CA SER A 103 -2.55 15.80 4.90
C SER A 103 -2.19 15.62 3.43
N GLY A 104 -3.16 15.65 2.49
CA GLY A 104 -2.95 15.32 1.07
C GLY A 104 -2.85 13.82 0.78
N TRP A 105 -3.04 12.93 1.78
CA TRP A 105 -2.90 11.49 1.62
C TRP A 105 -3.81 10.90 0.54
N ASN A 106 -5.08 11.28 0.50
CA ASN A 106 -6.02 10.78 -0.51
C ASN A 106 -5.65 11.23 -1.92
N THR A 107 -5.20 12.48 -2.07
CA THR A 107 -4.73 13.02 -3.34
C THR A 107 -3.50 12.23 -3.83
N TRP A 108 -2.54 12.00 -2.94
CA TRP A 108 -1.37 11.18 -3.24
C TRP A 108 -1.78 9.74 -3.62
N GLN A 109 -2.67 9.10 -2.86
CA GLN A 109 -3.13 7.73 -3.16
C GLN A 109 -3.76 7.63 -4.57
N ARG A 110 -4.51 8.64 -4.98
CA ARG A 110 -5.10 8.69 -6.32
C ARG A 110 -4.02 8.77 -7.40
N ILE A 111 -3.04 9.65 -7.22
CA ILE A 111 -1.90 9.79 -8.14
C ILE A 111 -1.08 8.50 -8.20
N ASP A 112 -0.78 7.91 -7.04
CA ASP A 112 -0.04 6.65 -6.93
C ASP A 112 -0.76 5.48 -7.63
N LEU A 113 -2.08 5.36 -7.42
CA LEU A 113 -2.89 4.32 -8.07
C LEU A 113 -2.95 4.48 -9.59
N GLU A 114 -3.02 5.72 -10.08
CA GLU A 114 -2.99 6.00 -11.50
C GLU A 114 -1.64 5.59 -12.11
N TYR A 115 -0.53 5.99 -11.50
CA TYR A 115 0.81 5.60 -11.94
C TYR A 115 1.00 4.08 -11.88
N ARG A 116 0.63 3.45 -10.77
CA ARG A 116 0.65 1.99 -10.63
C ARG A 116 -0.09 1.30 -11.78
N THR A 117 -1.28 1.80 -12.12
CA THR A 117 -2.07 1.24 -13.21
C THR A 117 -1.38 1.37 -14.58
N MET A 118 -0.64 2.47 -14.80
CA MET A 118 0.16 2.64 -16.02
C MET A 118 1.32 1.64 -16.08
N VAL A 119 2.06 1.48 -14.99
CA VAL A 119 3.18 0.53 -14.88
C VAL A 119 2.69 -0.91 -15.00
N ASP A 120 1.60 -1.27 -14.34
CA ASP A 120 1.01 -2.62 -14.38
C ASP A 120 0.61 -3.03 -15.80
N LYS A 121 0.16 -2.08 -16.65
CA LYS A 121 -0.14 -2.38 -18.05
C LYS A 121 1.08 -2.80 -18.85
N VAL A 122 2.25 -2.26 -18.54
CA VAL A 122 3.51 -2.64 -19.19
C VAL A 122 3.99 -3.98 -18.67
N LEU A 123 4.03 -4.14 -17.35
CA LEU A 123 4.57 -5.34 -16.72
C LEU A 123 3.72 -6.59 -16.96
N ASN A 124 2.40 -6.43 -17.09
CA ASN A 124 1.47 -7.52 -17.39
C ASN A 124 1.13 -7.64 -18.90
N ALA A 125 1.85 -6.94 -19.78
CA ALA A 125 1.64 -7.06 -21.20
C ALA A 125 2.03 -8.48 -21.69
N PRO A 126 1.27 -9.10 -22.64
CA PRO A 126 1.57 -10.45 -23.12
C PRO A 126 2.95 -10.61 -23.76
N ASP A 127 3.53 -9.52 -24.24
CA ASP A 127 4.85 -9.45 -24.86
C ASP A 127 5.95 -8.96 -23.90
N PHE A 128 5.64 -8.77 -22.60
CA PHE A 128 6.67 -8.48 -21.61
C PHE A 128 7.61 -9.67 -21.46
N PRO A 129 8.92 -9.51 -21.70
CA PRO A 129 9.82 -10.64 -21.93
C PRO A 129 10.34 -11.32 -20.67
N TYR A 130 10.00 -10.82 -19.47
CA TYR A 130 10.57 -11.29 -18.23
C TYR A 130 9.52 -11.89 -17.29
N VAL A 131 9.95 -12.86 -16.47
CA VAL A 131 9.14 -13.43 -15.38
C VAL A 131 9.43 -12.66 -14.11
N SER A 132 8.37 -12.15 -13.49
CA SER A 132 8.40 -11.44 -12.21
C SER A 132 7.19 -11.84 -11.37
N ASP A 133 7.38 -12.04 -10.06
CA ASP A 133 6.29 -12.26 -9.10
C ASP A 133 6.06 -11.03 -8.21
N ILE A 134 6.99 -10.08 -8.23
CA ILE A 134 6.92 -8.84 -7.46
C ILE A 134 7.34 -7.72 -8.39
N ASP A 135 6.36 -6.99 -8.87
CA ASP A 135 6.59 -5.82 -9.71
C ASP A 135 5.44 -4.82 -9.54
N PHE A 136 5.78 -3.56 -9.44
CA PHE A 136 4.80 -2.48 -9.37
C PHE A 136 5.47 -1.11 -9.55
N GLY A 137 4.66 -0.15 -9.99
CA GLY A 137 4.99 1.26 -9.94
C GLY A 137 4.48 1.92 -8.65
N SER A 138 5.12 2.98 -8.22
CA SER A 138 4.64 3.83 -7.13
C SER A 138 5.15 5.26 -7.29
N ILE A 139 4.39 6.22 -6.77
CA ILE A 139 4.84 7.60 -6.62
C ILE A 139 5.38 7.79 -5.21
N LYS A 140 6.66 8.07 -5.09
CA LYS A 140 7.30 8.25 -3.78
C LYS A 140 6.90 9.56 -3.13
N ILE A 141 6.79 9.54 -1.80
CA ILE A 141 6.68 10.72 -0.95
C ILE A 141 8.07 11.05 -0.43
N LYS A 142 8.42 12.33 -0.46
CA LYS A 142 9.65 12.81 0.13
C LYS A 142 9.54 12.76 1.65
N GLU A 143 10.24 11.81 2.26
CA GLU A 143 10.34 11.74 3.72
C GLU A 143 11.40 12.73 4.21
N SER A 144 10.99 13.72 5.03
CA SER A 144 11.86 14.83 5.42
C SER A 144 12.99 14.48 6.37
N ASP A 145 12.88 13.38 7.17
CA ASP A 145 13.75 13.15 8.33
C ASP A 145 14.26 11.69 8.50
N ARG A 146 14.01 10.81 7.55
CA ARG A 146 14.68 9.51 7.59
C ARG A 146 16.07 9.64 7.02
N GLU A 147 17.10 9.30 7.79
CA GLU A 147 18.39 8.80 7.30
C GLU A 147 18.11 7.52 6.50
N ILE A 148 17.68 7.71 5.29
CA ILE A 148 17.54 6.65 4.30
C ILE A 148 18.99 6.35 3.92
N GLY A 149 19.46 5.16 4.23
CA GLY A 149 20.84 4.72 4.13
C GLY A 149 21.68 5.30 2.98
N PRO A 150 22.99 5.14 2.98
CA PRO A 150 23.96 5.95 2.22
C PRO A 150 23.78 5.94 0.69
N VAL A 151 22.85 5.15 0.18
CA VAL A 151 22.67 4.87 -1.26
C VAL A 151 21.37 5.46 -1.82
N ARG A 152 20.50 6.11 -1.00
CA ARG A 152 19.19 6.54 -1.45
C ARG A 152 19.12 8.05 -1.65
N PRO A 153 18.90 8.52 -2.88
CA PRO A 153 18.57 9.91 -3.08
C PRO A 153 17.22 10.24 -2.41
N VAL A 154 17.16 11.39 -1.74
CA VAL A 154 15.90 11.91 -1.19
C VAL A 154 15.11 12.51 -2.34
N TYR A 155 14.08 11.79 -2.82
CA TYR A 155 13.19 12.23 -3.89
C TYR A 155 11.74 11.85 -3.57
N GLY A 156 10.80 12.42 -4.31
CA GLY A 156 9.38 12.17 -4.14
C GLY A 156 8.57 13.45 -4.04
N LEU A 157 7.26 13.32 -3.96
CA LEU A 157 6.34 14.44 -3.78
C LEU A 157 6.36 14.91 -2.32
N VAL A 158 6.22 16.22 -2.15
CA VAL A 158 5.96 16.85 -0.86
C VAL A 158 4.45 16.84 -0.66
N MET A 159 3.97 16.18 0.40
CA MET A 159 2.54 15.98 0.63
C MET A 159 1.78 17.29 0.82
N GLU A 160 2.41 18.24 1.47
CA GLU A 160 1.86 19.58 1.78
C GLU A 160 1.64 20.45 0.51
N ASP A 161 2.31 20.10 -0.59
CA ASP A 161 2.18 20.79 -1.88
C ASP A 161 1.03 20.23 -2.72
N LEU A 162 0.38 19.16 -2.27
CA LEU A 162 -0.73 18.54 -2.99
C LEU A 162 -2.04 19.27 -2.74
N GLU A 163 -2.70 19.67 -3.81
CA GLU A 163 -4.00 20.34 -3.80
C GLU A 163 -5.12 19.33 -4.02
N LEU A 164 -6.16 19.39 -3.16
CA LEU A 164 -7.35 18.55 -3.28
C LEU A 164 -8.00 18.69 -4.65
N ASP A 165 -8.43 17.60 -5.23
CA ASP A 165 -9.17 17.51 -6.50
C ASP A 165 -8.43 18.03 -7.73
N LYS A 166 -7.19 18.48 -7.58
CA LYS A 166 -6.37 18.92 -8.70
C LYS A 166 -6.08 17.75 -9.63
N ASN A 167 -6.28 17.97 -10.92
CA ASN A 167 -5.86 17.04 -11.95
C ASN A 167 -4.36 17.19 -12.20
N TYR A 168 -3.60 16.18 -11.86
CA TYR A 168 -2.15 16.13 -12.02
C TYR A 168 -1.79 15.38 -13.31
N ASP A 169 -0.76 15.86 -14.02
CA ASP A 169 -0.08 15.06 -15.03
C ASP A 169 0.82 14.05 -14.33
N VAL A 170 0.32 12.82 -14.19
CA VAL A 170 1.01 11.76 -13.44
C VAL A 170 2.32 11.35 -14.11
N LYS A 171 2.41 11.44 -15.46
CA LYS A 171 3.66 11.18 -16.17
C LYS A 171 4.72 12.24 -15.87
N GLU A 172 4.31 13.49 -15.79
CA GLU A 172 5.24 14.57 -15.43
C GLU A 172 5.73 14.44 -13.99
N LEU A 173 4.84 14.11 -13.05
CA LEU A 173 5.23 13.81 -11.66
C LEU A 173 6.16 12.61 -11.57
N ALA A 174 5.94 11.58 -12.36
CA ALA A 174 6.75 10.37 -12.35
C ALA A 174 8.21 10.61 -12.78
N LYS A 175 8.50 11.65 -13.55
CA LYS A 175 9.90 12.03 -13.90
C LYS A 175 10.74 12.39 -12.67
N THR A 176 10.12 12.80 -11.57
CA THR A 176 10.80 13.23 -10.34
C THR A 176 10.43 12.41 -9.11
N ALA A 177 9.35 11.64 -9.17
CA ALA A 177 8.83 10.87 -8.03
C ALA A 177 8.43 9.44 -8.38
N GLY A 178 8.42 9.06 -9.67
CA GLY A 178 8.06 7.73 -10.12
C GLY A 178 9.12 6.71 -9.72
N HIS A 179 8.68 5.60 -9.19
CA HIS A 179 9.53 4.52 -8.74
C HIS A 179 9.00 3.18 -9.24
N ILE A 180 9.87 2.35 -9.76
CA ILE A 180 9.54 0.99 -10.17
C ILE A 180 10.24 0.02 -9.22
N THR A 181 9.51 -0.96 -8.71
CA THR A 181 10.08 -2.11 -8.02
C THR A 181 9.86 -3.33 -8.89
N ILE A 182 10.92 -4.09 -9.20
CA ILE A 182 10.82 -5.29 -10.02
C ILE A 182 11.84 -6.37 -9.63
N TYR A 183 11.34 -7.60 -9.49
CA TYR A 183 12.11 -8.81 -9.20
C TYR A 183 12.07 -9.72 -10.44
N ILE A 184 13.16 -9.77 -11.19
CA ILE A 184 13.26 -10.58 -12.40
C ILE A 184 13.86 -11.93 -12.07
N GLN A 185 13.22 -13.01 -12.55
CA GLN A 185 13.72 -14.36 -12.43
C GLN A 185 14.56 -14.75 -13.64
N SER A 186 15.77 -15.26 -13.41
CA SER A 186 16.67 -15.75 -14.46
C SER A 186 17.54 -16.91 -13.98
N GLN A 187 17.83 -17.86 -14.87
CA GLN A 187 18.81 -18.92 -14.59
C GLN A 187 20.23 -18.37 -14.46
N GLU A 188 20.52 -17.26 -15.13
CA GLU A 188 21.79 -16.56 -15.05
C GLU A 188 21.67 -15.33 -14.16
N VAL A 189 22.38 -15.32 -13.03
CA VAL A 189 22.41 -14.21 -12.06
C VAL A 189 23.83 -13.63 -12.06
N THR A 190 24.10 -12.78 -13.06
CA THR A 190 25.38 -12.08 -13.24
C THR A 190 25.18 -10.58 -13.38
N ILE A 191 26.19 -9.77 -13.06
CA ILE A 191 26.17 -8.31 -13.27
C ILE A 191 25.89 -8.01 -14.75
N LYS A 192 26.52 -8.72 -15.66
CA LYS A 192 26.30 -8.54 -17.09
C LYS A 192 24.83 -8.76 -17.48
N LYS A 193 24.21 -9.85 -16.99
CA LYS A 193 22.80 -10.15 -17.26
C LYS A 193 21.87 -9.10 -16.63
N ALA A 194 22.18 -8.65 -15.42
CA ALA A 194 21.44 -7.59 -14.74
C ALA A 194 21.42 -6.28 -15.56
N ILE A 195 22.58 -5.88 -16.09
CA ILE A 195 22.72 -4.68 -16.93
C ILE A 195 21.97 -4.80 -18.26
N GLU A 196 22.05 -5.96 -18.92
CA GLU A 196 21.32 -6.23 -20.16
C GLU A 196 19.80 -6.05 -19.93
N ILE A 197 19.28 -6.65 -18.85
CA ILE A 197 17.85 -6.57 -18.51
C ILE A 197 17.47 -5.14 -18.13
N LEU A 198 18.28 -4.44 -17.34
CA LEU A 198 18.00 -3.08 -16.91
C LEU A 198 17.92 -2.10 -18.09
N LEU A 199 18.83 -2.23 -19.08
CA LEU A 199 18.77 -1.44 -20.32
C LEU A 199 17.53 -1.76 -21.14
N ASP A 200 17.12 -3.01 -21.17
CA ASP A 200 15.94 -3.45 -21.88
C ASP A 200 14.66 -2.95 -21.21
N LEU A 201 14.56 -3.05 -19.88
CA LEU A 201 13.47 -2.44 -19.11
C LEU A 201 13.33 -0.95 -19.40
N LYS A 202 14.44 -0.20 -19.38
CA LYS A 202 14.41 1.22 -19.74
C LYS A 202 13.82 1.43 -21.14
N ARG A 203 14.26 0.65 -22.15
CA ARG A 203 13.71 0.76 -23.52
C ARG A 203 12.23 0.43 -23.60
N ILE A 204 11.76 -0.56 -22.83
CA ILE A 204 10.35 -0.94 -22.77
C ILE A 204 9.53 0.22 -22.19
N PHE A 205 9.92 0.80 -21.06
CA PHE A 205 9.22 1.91 -20.43
C PHE A 205 9.25 3.18 -21.28
N ASP A 206 10.38 3.47 -21.94
CA ASP A 206 10.51 4.60 -22.87
C ASP A 206 9.56 4.45 -24.07
N LYS A 207 9.45 3.24 -24.64
CA LYS A 207 8.56 2.94 -25.76
C LYS A 207 7.09 3.15 -25.40
N GLU A 208 6.70 2.78 -24.19
CA GLU A 208 5.33 2.95 -23.67
C GLU A 208 5.06 4.35 -23.11
N ASP A 209 6.05 5.24 -23.19
CA ASP A 209 5.97 6.62 -22.65
C ASP A 209 5.55 6.66 -21.18
N ILE A 210 6.13 5.78 -20.37
CA ILE A 210 5.92 5.71 -18.92
C ILE A 210 7.24 6.05 -18.22
N PRO A 211 7.42 7.31 -17.79
CA PRO A 211 8.64 7.73 -17.11
C PRO A 211 8.71 7.19 -15.69
N PHE A 212 9.93 7.07 -15.19
CA PHE A 212 10.23 6.83 -13.78
C PHE A 212 11.51 7.59 -13.39
N TYR A 213 11.65 7.87 -12.11
CA TYR A 213 12.84 8.53 -11.57
C TYR A 213 13.90 7.54 -11.13
N ALA A 214 13.47 6.46 -10.47
CA ALA A 214 14.36 5.43 -9.97
C ALA A 214 13.72 4.03 -10.02
N ILE A 215 14.57 3.01 -9.92
CA ILE A 215 14.15 1.61 -9.93
C ILE A 215 14.84 0.83 -8.80
N ASP A 216 14.06 0.04 -8.07
CA ASP A 216 14.54 -1.10 -7.28
C ASP A 216 14.54 -2.32 -8.19
N PHE A 217 15.72 -2.75 -8.59
CA PHE A 217 15.90 -3.88 -9.48
C PHE A 217 16.57 -5.05 -8.78
N ILE A 218 15.93 -6.20 -8.84
CA ILE A 218 16.43 -7.45 -8.29
C ILE A 218 16.44 -8.52 -9.39
N LEU A 219 17.60 -9.11 -9.63
CA LEU A 219 17.78 -10.29 -10.46
C LEU A 219 18.02 -11.49 -9.56
N GLU A 220 17.13 -12.47 -9.59
CA GLU A 220 17.20 -13.65 -8.71
C GLU A 220 17.02 -14.96 -9.49
N LYS A 221 17.46 -16.08 -8.91
CA LYS A 221 17.15 -17.41 -9.42
C LYS A 221 15.64 -17.65 -9.41
N PRO A 222 15.08 -18.44 -10.35
CA PRO A 222 13.67 -18.79 -10.34
C PRO A 222 13.23 -19.34 -8.98
N ARG A 223 12.07 -18.90 -8.52
CA ARG A 223 11.46 -19.37 -7.28
C ARG A 223 10.95 -20.79 -7.42
N LYS A 224 10.69 -21.46 -6.30
CA LYS A 224 9.99 -22.74 -6.24
C LYS A 224 8.54 -22.55 -6.68
N ASP A 225 7.87 -23.66 -7.05
CA ASP A 225 6.46 -23.64 -7.52
C ASP A 225 5.47 -23.05 -6.48
N ASP A 226 5.86 -23.04 -5.20
CA ASP A 226 5.09 -22.43 -4.10
C ASP A 226 5.41 -20.92 -3.91
N GLY A 227 6.22 -20.32 -4.78
CA GLY A 227 6.65 -18.92 -4.71
C GLY A 227 7.73 -18.62 -3.66
N VAL A 228 8.21 -19.63 -2.93
CA VAL A 228 9.28 -19.48 -1.95
C VAL A 228 10.62 -19.35 -2.66
N PRO A 229 11.52 -18.41 -2.25
CA PRO A 229 12.88 -18.34 -2.79
C PRO A 229 13.62 -19.65 -2.64
N ASN A 230 14.44 -20.01 -3.64
CA ASN A 230 15.33 -21.17 -3.56
C ASN A 230 16.34 -21.02 -2.40
N GLU A 231 16.83 -22.16 -1.89
CA GLU A 231 17.83 -22.18 -0.80
C GLU A 231 19.14 -21.51 -1.19
N ASP A 232 19.55 -21.68 -2.47
CA ASP A 232 20.65 -20.95 -3.11
C ASP A 232 20.16 -19.56 -3.53
N ARG A 233 20.05 -18.64 -2.56
CA ARG A 233 19.62 -17.26 -2.79
C ARG A 233 20.70 -16.44 -3.51
N GLU A 234 21.07 -16.86 -4.71
CA GLU A 234 21.84 -15.98 -5.59
C GLU A 234 20.92 -14.87 -6.10
N PHE A 235 21.24 -13.65 -5.75
CA PHE A 235 20.57 -12.47 -6.29
C PHE A 235 21.53 -11.30 -6.43
N ILE A 236 21.22 -10.43 -7.36
CA ILE A 236 21.87 -9.14 -7.56
C ILE A 236 20.79 -8.09 -7.35
N ARG A 237 21.07 -7.11 -6.51
CA ARG A 237 20.09 -6.09 -6.14
C ARG A 237 20.71 -4.70 -6.14
N VAL A 238 20.00 -3.76 -6.75
CA VAL A 238 20.21 -2.33 -6.58
C VAL A 238 18.90 -1.68 -6.15
N ASN A 239 18.97 -0.70 -5.28
CA ASN A 239 17.83 0.07 -4.84
C ASN A 239 17.98 1.53 -5.28
N ASP A 240 16.83 2.15 -5.59
CA ASP A 240 16.75 3.54 -6.01
C ASP A 240 17.77 3.91 -7.11
N PHE A 241 18.03 2.95 -8.04
CA PHE A 241 18.95 3.20 -9.14
C PHE A 241 18.31 4.20 -10.12
N LEU A 242 18.98 5.30 -10.36
CA LEU A 242 18.38 6.42 -11.07
C LEU A 242 18.19 6.13 -12.56
N TYR A 243 17.06 6.54 -13.12
CA TYR A 243 16.79 6.49 -14.56
C TYR A 243 17.90 7.16 -15.38
N SER A 244 18.42 8.32 -14.89
CA SER A 244 19.53 9.06 -15.52
C SER A 244 20.84 8.26 -15.60
N ASP A 245 21.02 7.27 -14.74
CA ASP A 245 22.23 6.43 -14.68
C ASP A 245 22.12 5.16 -15.54
N ILE A 246 20.94 4.91 -16.13
CA ILE A 246 20.70 3.76 -17.01
C ILE A 246 21.05 4.13 -18.46
N TYR A 247 22.34 4.07 -18.80
CA TYR A 247 22.86 4.25 -20.17
C TYR A 247 24.12 3.40 -20.37
N GLU A 248 24.41 2.99 -21.63
CA GLU A 248 25.41 1.97 -21.94
C GLU A 248 26.84 2.30 -21.46
N ASP A 249 27.29 3.54 -21.72
CA ASP A 249 28.66 3.93 -21.37
C ASP A 249 28.89 3.94 -19.86
N GLY A 250 29.82 3.12 -19.38
CA GLY A 250 30.18 3.00 -17.96
C GLY A 250 29.08 2.42 -17.05
N LEU A 251 28.01 1.83 -17.58
CA LEU A 251 26.90 1.28 -16.75
C LEU A 251 27.37 0.15 -15.83
N GLU A 252 28.30 -0.69 -16.29
CA GLU A 252 28.82 -1.80 -15.47
C GLU A 252 29.52 -1.30 -14.20
N GLU A 253 30.29 -0.22 -14.30
CA GLU A 253 30.96 0.39 -13.16
C GLU A 253 29.94 1.01 -12.19
N ARG A 254 28.96 1.80 -12.70
CA ARG A 254 27.92 2.43 -11.87
C ARG A 254 27.05 1.40 -11.16
N PHE A 255 26.61 0.38 -11.90
CA PHE A 255 25.75 -0.67 -11.36
C PHE A 255 26.50 -1.52 -10.31
N THR A 256 27.74 -1.94 -10.62
CA THR A 256 28.58 -2.72 -9.69
C THR A 256 28.85 -1.95 -8.40
N LYS A 257 29.13 -0.65 -8.53
CA LYS A 257 29.32 0.24 -7.37
C LYS A 257 28.04 0.28 -6.50
N ALA A 258 26.88 0.54 -7.09
CA ALA A 258 25.61 0.57 -6.36
C ALA A 258 25.28 -0.77 -5.67
N PHE A 259 25.55 -1.89 -6.36
CA PHE A 259 25.37 -3.23 -5.80
C PHE A 259 26.28 -3.48 -4.58
N ILE A 260 27.57 -3.14 -4.68
CA ILE A 260 28.54 -3.35 -3.58
C ILE A 260 28.18 -2.46 -2.38
N GLU A 261 27.89 -1.19 -2.60
CA GLU A 261 27.51 -0.24 -1.54
C GLU A 261 26.24 -0.70 -0.79
N LEU A 262 25.24 -1.20 -1.51
CA LEU A 262 24.01 -1.74 -0.92
C LEU A 262 24.29 -3.01 -0.11
N LYS A 263 25.12 -3.91 -0.62
CA LYS A 263 25.53 -5.14 0.06
C LYS A 263 26.26 -4.84 1.37
N GLU A 264 27.25 -3.95 1.34
CA GLU A 264 27.99 -3.53 2.53
C GLU A 264 27.09 -2.86 3.58
N TYR A 265 26.08 -2.09 3.14
CA TYR A 265 25.11 -1.49 4.04
C TYR A 265 24.33 -2.56 4.82
N TYR A 266 23.77 -3.57 4.14
CA TYR A 266 23.03 -4.64 4.82
C TYR A 266 23.93 -5.52 5.71
N GLU A 267 25.15 -5.82 5.30
CA GLU A 267 26.11 -6.56 6.13
C GLU A 267 26.43 -5.82 7.44
N LYS A 268 26.56 -4.49 7.40
CA LYS A 268 26.77 -3.64 8.59
C LYS A 268 25.54 -3.61 9.49
N GLU A 269 24.32 -3.53 8.92
CA GLU A 269 23.08 -3.56 9.70
C GLU A 269 22.85 -4.92 10.37
N ASP A 270 23.09 -6.02 9.66
CA ASP A 270 22.99 -7.37 10.21
C ASP A 270 24.00 -7.62 11.35
N ALA A 271 25.18 -7.01 11.26
CA ALA A 271 26.20 -7.10 12.31
C ALA A 271 25.82 -6.32 13.58
N LYS A 272 25.03 -5.25 13.48
CA LYS A 272 24.53 -4.48 14.64
C LYS A 272 23.40 -5.20 15.38
N ASN A 273 22.68 -6.08 14.71
CA ASN A 273 21.52 -6.80 15.24
C ASN A 273 21.86 -8.20 15.82
N LYS A 274 23.14 -8.60 15.77
CA LYS A 274 23.69 -9.80 16.39
C LYS A 274 24.41 -9.47 17.70
#